data_95902ef8d4dbae32f968046bae7fcd42
#
_entry.id   95902ef8d4dbae32f968046bae7fcd42
#
_cell.length_a   1.000
_cell.length_b   1.000
_cell.length_c   1.000
_cell.angle_alpha   90.00
_cell.angle_beta   90.00
_cell.angle_gamma   90.00
#
_symmetry.space_group_name_H-M   'P 1'
#
loop_
_entity.id
_entity.type
_entity.pdbx_description
1 polymer ?
#
loop_
_entity_poly.entity_id
_entity_poly.type
_entity_poly.pdbx_seq_one_letter_code
_entity_poly.pdbx_strand_id
1 'polypeptide(L)'
;MNTEYIGIIVTYGITLLLAIPLGKYIAKVFAGEKTWTDFLNPFERLIFKLSGINPTTEMNWKEHMKAMLTVSSLWLIYAFFALMFQDKLPLNPDHNPGQTPDLAFNTAISFLVNCNVQDYSGETGVTYFTQLFVLMFLHFTSAATAIAAMMVIYKGLKEKSVTTLGNFWNFFVKSITRFLLPGAILVGIILAFNGTPASYAPKDTVITMQGDTTQVSRGPAAAMIAIKHLGTNGGGWFGANSAHPFECPNYLTYMVEMIAQLVIPIALIFSLGFYLKKKKFAYIIFGVMTFGMLMLLIPTIQAEVHGNSAIAAMGINPANTAMEGKEVRFGIPATAYWSTQTTVTSTGSACGAHDSYMPMTTGMELMAMMVNCFYGGCGVGFMNYYIFIIIAVFISGLMVGRTPEFMGHKVEAREMKIASIAALLHPFLILSFTALSCFVLVNFPDIKWAFQPKNWLGNPGYHGFSEMLYQYTSCAANNGSALGGLTGNNIFWNVTQGVVLLFSRFVPIIGPVAIAGIMAKKKFIPESPGTLKTDTGTFGIMTLAVIIIIAALAFFPALAMGPFAEYFSMK
;
A
#
# COMPACT_ATOMS: atom_id res chain seq x y z
N MET A 1 5.55 32.54 -0.64
CA MET A 1 5.55 31.05 -0.50
C MET A 1 4.62 30.53 -1.60
N ASN A 2 5.04 29.58 -2.41
CA ASN A 2 4.20 29.03 -3.47
C ASN A 2 2.95 28.36 -2.84
N THR A 3 1.77 28.59 -3.40
CA THR A 3 0.49 28.05 -2.89
C THR A 3 0.49 26.52 -2.82
N GLU A 4 1.25 25.85 -3.67
CA GLU A 4 1.39 24.39 -3.68
C GLU A 4 2.06 23.86 -2.40
N TYR A 5 3.13 24.51 -1.91
CA TYR A 5 3.76 24.11 -0.64
C TYR A 5 2.84 24.32 0.56
N ILE A 6 2.06 25.41 0.55
CA ILE A 6 1.04 25.65 1.56
C ILE A 6 0.00 24.53 1.52
N GLY A 7 -0.44 24.14 0.31
CA GLY A 7 -1.39 23.02 0.12
C GLY A 7 -0.89 21.71 0.70
N ILE A 8 0.39 21.36 0.52
CA ILE A 8 1.01 20.15 1.10
C ILE A 8 0.94 20.20 2.64
N ILE A 9 1.37 21.33 3.24
CA ILE A 9 1.40 21.50 4.69
C ILE A 9 -0.02 21.42 5.28
N VAL A 10 -0.98 22.07 4.63
CA VAL A 10 -2.38 22.08 5.07
C VAL A 10 -2.99 20.69 4.96
N THR A 11 -2.78 19.98 3.84
CA THR A 11 -3.27 18.62 3.64
C THR A 11 -2.74 17.66 4.71
N TYR A 12 -1.43 17.69 4.97
CA TYR A 12 -0.82 16.87 6.01
C TYR A 12 -1.30 17.27 7.41
N GLY A 13 -1.42 18.56 7.70
CA GLY A 13 -1.94 19.09 8.96
C GLY A 13 -3.37 18.65 9.25
N ILE A 14 -4.27 18.74 8.26
CA ILE A 14 -5.65 18.24 8.37
C ILE A 14 -5.66 16.73 8.60
N THR A 15 -4.81 15.99 7.89
CA THR A 15 -4.70 14.54 8.09
C THR A 15 -4.35 14.20 9.54
N LEU A 16 -3.40 14.90 10.15
CA LEU A 16 -3.04 14.69 11.56
C LEU A 16 -4.19 15.04 12.52
N LEU A 17 -4.87 16.16 12.28
CA LEU A 17 -6.01 16.57 13.09
C LEU A 17 -7.13 15.54 13.08
N LEU A 18 -7.35 14.86 11.96
CA LEU A 18 -8.36 13.81 11.82
C LEU A 18 -7.86 12.46 12.35
N ALA A 19 -6.59 12.12 12.15
CA ALA A 19 -6.05 10.82 12.50
C ALA A 19 -5.98 10.55 14.01
N ILE A 20 -5.70 11.58 14.83
CA ILE A 20 -5.62 11.42 16.28
C ILE A 20 -6.97 11.02 16.89
N PRO A 21 -8.08 11.76 16.67
CA PRO A 21 -9.39 11.37 17.19
C PRO A 21 -9.89 10.05 16.57
N LEU A 22 -9.62 9.80 15.29
CA LEU A 22 -9.94 8.52 14.63
C LEU A 22 -9.17 7.36 15.29
N GLY A 23 -7.90 7.53 15.61
CA GLY A 23 -7.10 6.52 16.32
C GLY A 23 -7.65 6.20 17.71
N LYS A 24 -8.11 7.24 18.46
CA LYS A 24 -8.78 7.04 19.75
C LYS A 24 -10.09 6.28 19.59
N TYR A 25 -10.85 6.59 18.56
CA TYR A 25 -12.10 5.92 18.23
C TYR A 25 -11.87 4.45 17.86
N ILE A 26 -10.92 4.15 16.96
CA ILE A 26 -10.54 2.79 16.55
C ILE A 26 -10.13 1.96 17.78
N ALA A 27 -9.32 2.52 18.68
CA ALA A 27 -8.91 1.86 19.92
C ALA A 27 -10.10 1.46 20.79
N LYS A 28 -11.12 2.33 20.92
CA LYS A 28 -12.36 2.05 21.67
C LYS A 28 -13.19 0.95 21.03
N VAL A 29 -13.36 0.98 19.70
CA VAL A 29 -14.10 -0.04 18.94
C VAL A 29 -13.52 -1.43 19.19
N PHE A 30 -12.19 -1.57 19.14
CA PHE A 30 -11.52 -2.85 19.33
C PHE A 30 -11.36 -3.25 20.81
N ALA A 31 -11.38 -2.29 21.73
CA ALA A 31 -11.46 -2.56 23.16
C ALA A 31 -12.87 -3.01 23.60
N GLY A 32 -13.87 -2.93 22.73
CA GLY A 32 -15.26 -3.23 23.07
C GLY A 32 -15.95 -2.17 23.95
N GLU A 33 -15.38 -0.96 23.98
CA GLU A 33 -15.99 0.19 24.68
C GLU A 33 -17.18 0.75 23.88
N LYS A 34 -18.14 1.36 24.58
CA LYS A 34 -19.29 2.01 23.93
C LYS A 34 -18.83 3.13 22.98
N THR A 35 -19.38 3.13 21.78
CA THR A 35 -19.11 4.11 20.73
C THR A 35 -20.42 4.61 20.09
N TRP A 36 -20.35 5.76 19.42
CA TRP A 36 -21.50 6.31 18.71
C TRP A 36 -22.00 5.41 17.55
N THR A 37 -21.16 4.51 17.04
CA THR A 37 -21.52 3.55 15.99
C THR A 37 -22.18 2.26 16.50
N ASP A 38 -22.49 2.17 17.78
CA ASP A 38 -23.13 0.96 18.34
C ASP A 38 -24.54 0.69 17.80
N PHE A 39 -25.15 1.68 17.12
CA PHE A 39 -26.37 1.46 16.34
C PHE A 39 -26.20 0.46 15.19
N LEU A 40 -24.95 0.16 14.76
CA LEU A 40 -24.62 -0.88 13.76
C LEU A 40 -24.56 -2.30 14.34
N ASN A 41 -24.62 -2.46 15.67
CA ASN A 41 -24.60 -3.79 16.32
C ASN A 41 -25.66 -4.78 15.78
N PRO A 42 -26.91 -4.38 15.49
CA PRO A 42 -27.90 -5.29 14.92
C PRO A 42 -27.49 -5.79 13.53
N PHE A 43 -26.92 -4.93 12.71
CA PHE A 43 -26.42 -5.29 11.38
C PHE A 43 -25.23 -6.25 11.47
N GLU A 44 -24.27 -5.99 12.35
CA GLU A 44 -23.14 -6.89 12.60
C GLU A 44 -23.61 -8.28 13.08
N ARG A 45 -24.59 -8.32 14.01
CA ARG A 45 -25.20 -9.58 14.48
C ARG A 45 -25.88 -10.35 13.33
N LEU A 46 -26.54 -9.63 12.41
CA LEU A 46 -27.14 -10.26 11.23
C LEU A 46 -26.07 -10.91 10.34
N ILE A 47 -24.95 -10.23 10.08
CA ILE A 47 -23.83 -10.76 9.31
C ILE A 47 -23.31 -12.05 9.99
N PHE A 48 -23.05 -12.04 11.30
CA PHE A 48 -22.57 -13.20 12.02
C PHE A 48 -23.59 -14.36 12.05
N LYS A 49 -24.88 -14.06 12.14
CA LYS A 49 -25.94 -15.06 12.09
C LYS A 49 -26.02 -15.73 10.72
N LEU A 50 -25.95 -14.94 9.64
CA LEU A 50 -26.00 -15.46 8.26
C LEU A 50 -24.76 -16.27 7.89
N SER A 51 -23.59 -15.88 8.41
CA SER A 51 -22.33 -16.62 8.18
C SER A 51 -22.11 -17.81 9.10
N GLY A 52 -22.96 -18.02 10.10
CA GLY A 52 -22.79 -19.09 11.10
C GLY A 52 -21.59 -18.91 12.02
N ILE A 53 -21.02 -17.70 12.10
CA ILE A 53 -19.82 -17.39 12.87
C ILE A 53 -20.21 -16.88 14.26
N ASN A 54 -19.57 -17.43 15.29
CA ASN A 54 -19.68 -16.90 16.65
C ASN A 54 -18.55 -15.86 16.88
N PRO A 55 -18.85 -14.56 16.98
CA PRO A 55 -17.84 -13.51 17.15
C PRO A 55 -17.18 -13.46 18.52
N THR A 56 -17.71 -14.21 19.51
CA THR A 56 -17.19 -14.24 20.88
C THR A 56 -16.21 -15.38 21.14
N THR A 57 -16.08 -16.34 20.20
CA THR A 57 -15.12 -17.44 20.30
C THR A 57 -13.70 -16.90 20.21
N GLU A 58 -12.93 -17.06 21.26
CA GLU A 58 -11.52 -16.65 21.29
C GLU A 58 -10.67 -17.61 20.44
N MET A 59 -9.81 -17.03 19.60
CA MET A 59 -8.93 -17.73 18.66
C MET A 59 -7.46 -17.56 19.06
N ASN A 60 -6.66 -18.61 18.88
CA ASN A 60 -5.20 -18.48 18.93
C ASN A 60 -4.66 -17.95 17.57
N TRP A 61 -3.39 -17.55 17.54
CA TRP A 61 -2.80 -16.95 16.34
C TRP A 61 -2.86 -17.83 15.08
N LYS A 62 -2.80 -19.17 15.23
CA LYS A 62 -2.90 -20.12 14.10
C LYS A 62 -4.31 -20.17 13.54
N GLU A 63 -5.32 -20.13 14.41
CA GLU A 63 -6.73 -20.07 14.00
C GLU A 63 -7.07 -18.78 13.28
N HIS A 64 -6.51 -17.64 13.75
CA HIS A 64 -6.61 -16.36 13.03
C HIS A 64 -6.04 -16.48 11.62
N MET A 65 -4.83 -17.05 11.47
CA MET A 65 -4.20 -17.19 10.16
C MET A 65 -4.94 -18.18 9.27
N LYS A 66 -5.44 -19.27 9.83
CA LYS A 66 -6.28 -20.22 9.08
C LYS A 66 -7.56 -19.56 8.57
N ALA A 67 -8.26 -18.79 9.39
CA ALA A 67 -9.46 -18.07 8.99
C ALA A 67 -9.15 -17.07 7.85
N MET A 68 -8.09 -16.28 8.00
CA MET A 68 -7.63 -15.32 6.99
C MET A 68 -7.32 -16.01 5.66
N LEU A 69 -6.49 -17.05 5.67
CA LEU A 69 -6.08 -17.74 4.44
C LEU A 69 -7.26 -18.44 3.76
N THR A 70 -8.15 -19.07 4.53
CA THR A 70 -9.33 -19.73 3.97
C THR A 70 -10.25 -18.75 3.25
N VAL A 71 -10.58 -17.62 3.89
CA VAL A 71 -11.46 -16.64 3.24
C VAL A 71 -10.78 -15.94 2.07
N SER A 72 -9.49 -15.66 2.16
CA SER A 72 -8.71 -15.10 1.05
C SER A 72 -8.69 -16.03 -0.16
N SER A 73 -8.54 -17.35 0.06
CA SER A 73 -8.59 -18.34 -1.03
C SER A 73 -9.96 -18.39 -1.71
N LEU A 74 -11.04 -18.28 -0.95
CA LEU A 74 -12.40 -18.23 -1.51
C LEU A 74 -12.62 -16.97 -2.35
N TRP A 75 -12.15 -15.81 -1.87
CA TRP A 75 -12.25 -14.56 -2.63
C TRP A 75 -11.36 -14.56 -3.88
N LEU A 76 -10.19 -15.20 -3.83
CA LEU A 76 -9.34 -15.38 -5.00
C LEU A 76 -10.07 -16.16 -6.10
N ILE A 77 -10.68 -17.29 -5.75
CA ILE A 77 -11.44 -18.12 -6.67
C ILE A 77 -12.63 -17.32 -7.27
N TYR A 78 -13.37 -16.62 -6.40
CA TYR A 78 -14.48 -15.77 -6.82
C TYR A 78 -14.04 -14.69 -7.82
N ALA A 79 -13.00 -13.94 -7.48
CA ALA A 79 -12.51 -12.85 -8.31
C ALA A 79 -11.93 -13.35 -9.64
N PHE A 80 -11.18 -14.45 -9.62
CA PHE A 80 -10.59 -15.05 -10.81
C PHE A 80 -11.67 -15.43 -11.84
N PHE A 81 -12.69 -16.16 -11.43
CA PHE A 81 -13.77 -16.57 -12.35
C PHE A 81 -14.65 -15.39 -12.76
N ALA A 82 -14.93 -14.45 -11.85
CA ALA A 82 -15.70 -13.25 -12.20
C ALA A 82 -15.00 -12.41 -13.27
N LEU A 83 -13.67 -12.24 -13.19
CA LEU A 83 -12.87 -11.52 -14.19
C LEU A 83 -12.80 -12.25 -15.54
N MET A 84 -12.65 -13.57 -15.53
CA MET A 84 -12.64 -14.37 -16.77
C MET A 84 -13.96 -14.32 -17.52
N PHE A 85 -15.09 -14.30 -16.81
CA PHE A 85 -16.44 -14.40 -17.40
C PHE A 85 -17.26 -13.11 -17.25
N GLN A 86 -16.59 -11.96 -17.04
CA GLN A 86 -17.26 -10.68 -16.81
C GLN A 86 -18.11 -10.20 -18.01
N ASP A 87 -17.77 -10.64 -19.22
CA ASP A 87 -18.55 -10.36 -20.42
C ASP A 87 -19.98 -10.92 -20.38
N LYS A 88 -20.20 -11.99 -19.58
CA LYS A 88 -21.50 -12.65 -19.37
C LYS A 88 -22.24 -12.15 -18.13
N LEU A 89 -21.62 -11.30 -17.33
CA LEU A 89 -22.22 -10.75 -16.13
C LEU A 89 -23.03 -9.48 -16.43
N PRO A 90 -24.00 -9.12 -15.59
CA PRO A 90 -24.78 -7.89 -15.77
C PRO A 90 -23.91 -6.64 -15.63
N LEU A 91 -24.48 -5.46 -15.90
CA LEU A 91 -23.80 -4.16 -15.78
C LEU A 91 -22.54 -4.05 -16.66
N ASN A 92 -22.64 -4.50 -17.90
CA ASN A 92 -21.63 -4.33 -18.94
C ASN A 92 -22.17 -3.50 -20.13
N PRO A 93 -22.51 -2.21 -19.94
CA PRO A 93 -23.09 -1.40 -21.02
C PRO A 93 -22.09 -1.09 -22.14
N ASP A 94 -20.80 -1.18 -21.84
CA ASP A 94 -19.71 -0.88 -22.77
C ASP A 94 -19.19 -2.12 -23.54
N HIS A 95 -19.77 -3.30 -23.29
CA HIS A 95 -19.39 -4.57 -23.91
C HIS A 95 -17.90 -4.93 -23.71
N ASN A 96 -17.34 -4.60 -22.52
CA ASN A 96 -15.97 -4.95 -22.19
C ASN A 96 -15.79 -6.48 -22.15
N PRO A 97 -14.71 -7.04 -22.74
CA PRO A 97 -14.49 -8.47 -22.83
C PRO A 97 -14.10 -9.12 -21.50
N GLY A 98 -14.15 -10.46 -21.42
CA GLY A 98 -13.52 -11.22 -20.35
C GLY A 98 -12.00 -11.08 -20.36
N GLN A 99 -11.36 -11.15 -19.19
CA GLN A 99 -9.91 -11.15 -19.10
C GLN A 99 -9.31 -12.51 -19.48
N THR A 100 -8.10 -12.51 -20.03
CA THR A 100 -7.33 -13.75 -20.24
C THR A 100 -6.99 -14.41 -18.90
N PRO A 101 -6.79 -15.74 -18.84
CA PRO A 101 -6.56 -16.43 -17.58
C PRO A 101 -5.35 -15.91 -16.78
N ASP A 102 -4.28 -15.53 -17.46
CA ASP A 102 -3.07 -14.98 -16.85
C ASP A 102 -3.32 -13.58 -16.27
N LEU A 103 -4.01 -12.71 -17.01
CA LEU A 103 -4.39 -11.38 -16.53
C LEU A 103 -5.41 -11.46 -15.39
N ALA A 104 -6.42 -12.33 -15.50
CA ALA A 104 -7.39 -12.54 -14.43
C ALA A 104 -6.74 -13.08 -13.15
N PHE A 105 -5.73 -13.96 -13.28
CA PHE A 105 -4.93 -14.44 -12.16
C PHE A 105 -4.18 -13.30 -11.49
N ASN A 106 -3.44 -12.49 -12.25
CA ASN A 106 -2.71 -11.34 -11.71
C ASN A 106 -3.66 -10.34 -11.05
N THR A 107 -4.73 -9.95 -11.74
CA THR A 107 -5.72 -8.98 -11.23
C THR A 107 -6.38 -9.47 -9.93
N ALA A 108 -6.86 -10.72 -9.91
CA ALA A 108 -7.53 -11.28 -8.73
C ALA A 108 -6.60 -11.31 -7.51
N ILE A 109 -5.36 -11.75 -7.68
CA ILE A 109 -4.36 -11.75 -6.59
C ILE A 109 -4.03 -10.33 -6.17
N SER A 110 -3.76 -9.44 -7.12
CA SER A 110 -3.36 -8.07 -6.87
C SER A 110 -4.37 -7.32 -6.00
N PHE A 111 -5.66 -7.42 -6.32
CA PHE A 111 -6.72 -6.81 -5.52
C PHE A 111 -6.95 -7.52 -4.17
N LEU A 112 -6.79 -8.84 -4.13
CA LEU A 112 -6.89 -9.61 -2.88
C LEU A 112 -5.82 -9.20 -1.87
N VAL A 113 -4.61 -8.92 -2.33
CA VAL A 113 -3.45 -8.60 -1.48
C VAL A 113 -3.27 -7.11 -1.23
N ASN A 114 -4.23 -6.27 -1.61
CA ASN A 114 -4.18 -4.81 -1.40
C ASN A 114 -3.03 -4.11 -2.15
N CYS A 115 -2.70 -4.58 -3.33
CA CYS A 115 -1.65 -4.01 -4.20
C CYS A 115 -2.26 -3.24 -5.38
N ASN A 116 -3.16 -3.91 -6.11
CA ASN A 116 -3.90 -3.38 -7.24
C ASN A 116 -3.02 -2.99 -8.44
N VAL A 117 -1.99 -3.75 -8.74
CA VAL A 117 -1.31 -3.69 -10.06
C VAL A 117 -2.34 -3.96 -11.15
N GLN A 118 -2.35 -3.12 -12.16
CA GLN A 118 -3.29 -3.19 -13.28
C GLN A 118 -2.52 -3.12 -14.60
N ASP A 119 -2.33 -4.27 -15.24
CA ASP A 119 -1.76 -4.36 -16.59
C ASP A 119 -2.87 -4.15 -17.66
N TYR A 120 -3.87 -3.33 -17.35
CA TYR A 120 -5.02 -2.96 -18.19
C TYR A 120 -5.60 -1.61 -17.76
N SER A 121 -6.27 -0.92 -18.65
CA SER A 121 -7.07 0.27 -18.31
C SER A 121 -8.43 -0.15 -17.76
N GLY A 122 -8.81 0.37 -16.57
CA GLY A 122 -10.03 -0.07 -15.89
C GLY A 122 -11.32 0.22 -16.70
N GLU A 123 -11.38 1.36 -17.38
CA GLU A 123 -12.50 1.79 -18.20
C GLU A 123 -12.75 0.93 -19.46
N THR A 124 -11.75 0.15 -19.90
CA THR A 124 -11.86 -0.72 -21.08
C THR A 124 -11.64 -2.20 -20.77
N GLY A 125 -10.96 -2.51 -19.67
CA GLY A 125 -10.56 -3.87 -19.32
C GLY A 125 -11.50 -4.59 -18.35
N VAL A 126 -12.40 -3.85 -17.67
CA VAL A 126 -13.34 -4.44 -16.70
C VAL A 126 -14.73 -3.82 -16.78
N THR A 127 -15.75 -4.61 -16.43
CA THR A 127 -17.16 -4.19 -16.45
C THR A 127 -17.53 -3.44 -15.17
N TYR A 128 -18.65 -2.70 -15.17
CA TYR A 128 -19.13 -2.04 -13.95
C TYR A 128 -19.48 -3.04 -12.85
N PHE A 129 -19.99 -4.22 -13.22
CA PHE A 129 -20.19 -5.30 -12.25
C PHE A 129 -18.89 -5.69 -11.57
N THR A 130 -17.86 -5.94 -12.35
CA THR A 130 -16.54 -6.35 -11.82
C THR A 130 -15.91 -5.24 -10.98
N GLN A 131 -16.00 -3.97 -11.43
CA GLN A 131 -15.48 -2.84 -10.65
C GLN A 131 -16.13 -2.74 -9.26
N LEU A 132 -17.47 -2.87 -9.17
CA LEU A 132 -18.19 -2.66 -7.92
C LEU A 132 -18.23 -3.90 -7.03
N PHE A 133 -18.57 -5.05 -7.60
CA PHE A 133 -18.86 -6.26 -6.80
C PHE A 133 -17.65 -7.17 -6.62
N VAL A 134 -16.61 -7.01 -7.43
CA VAL A 134 -15.36 -7.77 -7.28
C VAL A 134 -14.23 -6.88 -6.76
N LEU A 135 -13.82 -5.87 -7.52
CA LEU A 135 -12.64 -5.07 -7.20
C LEU A 135 -12.88 -4.16 -5.99
N MET A 136 -13.97 -3.41 -5.97
CA MET A 136 -14.32 -2.57 -4.81
C MET A 136 -14.58 -3.42 -3.55
N PHE A 137 -15.22 -4.58 -3.68
CA PHE A 137 -15.38 -5.52 -2.58
C PHE A 137 -14.01 -5.96 -2.03
N LEU A 138 -13.06 -6.29 -2.91
CA LEU A 138 -11.70 -6.65 -2.49
C LEU A 138 -10.95 -5.49 -1.85
N HIS A 139 -11.19 -4.23 -2.24
CA HIS A 139 -10.65 -3.06 -1.55
C HIS A 139 -11.03 -3.02 -0.06
N PHE A 140 -12.31 -3.24 0.24
CA PHE A 140 -12.77 -3.30 1.64
C PHE A 140 -12.18 -4.48 2.39
N THR A 141 -12.22 -5.66 1.78
CA THR A 141 -11.85 -6.90 2.46
C THR A 141 -10.35 -7.05 2.66
N SER A 142 -9.53 -6.63 1.70
CA SER A 142 -8.07 -6.68 1.82
C SER A 142 -7.53 -5.73 2.90
N ALA A 143 -8.07 -4.52 2.99
CA ALA A 143 -7.74 -3.57 4.06
C ALA A 143 -8.20 -4.08 5.43
N ALA A 144 -9.46 -4.56 5.54
CA ALA A 144 -10.01 -5.09 6.79
C ALA A 144 -9.26 -6.34 7.29
N THR A 145 -8.80 -7.20 6.38
CA THR A 145 -7.98 -8.39 6.70
C THR A 145 -6.67 -7.99 7.38
N ALA A 146 -5.98 -7.00 6.82
CA ALA A 146 -4.73 -6.51 7.40
C ALA A 146 -4.93 -5.85 8.76
N ILE A 147 -5.98 -5.04 8.92
CA ILE A 147 -6.32 -4.42 10.20
C ILE A 147 -6.69 -5.49 11.24
N ALA A 148 -7.47 -6.51 10.85
CA ALA A 148 -7.80 -7.62 11.75
C ALA A 148 -6.55 -8.38 12.22
N ALA A 149 -5.60 -8.64 11.32
CA ALA A 149 -4.32 -9.27 11.65
C ALA A 149 -3.47 -8.38 12.59
N MET A 150 -3.41 -7.07 12.33
CA MET A 150 -2.72 -6.11 13.20
C MET A 150 -3.31 -6.09 14.61
N MET A 151 -4.63 -6.23 14.76
CA MET A 151 -5.29 -6.26 16.08
C MET A 151 -4.87 -7.47 16.92
N VAL A 152 -4.50 -8.58 16.29
CA VAL A 152 -3.91 -9.74 17.00
C VAL A 152 -2.60 -9.34 17.67
N ILE A 153 -1.77 -8.55 16.98
CA ILE A 153 -0.50 -8.04 17.54
C ILE A 153 -0.79 -7.07 18.70
N TYR A 154 -1.74 -6.14 18.54
CA TYR A 154 -2.10 -5.22 19.62
C TYR A 154 -2.55 -5.96 20.87
N LYS A 155 -3.39 -6.97 20.71
CA LYS A 155 -3.84 -7.80 21.83
C LYS A 155 -2.67 -8.60 22.44
N GLY A 156 -1.80 -9.17 21.60
CA GLY A 156 -0.60 -9.88 22.05
C GLY A 156 0.39 -9.03 22.83
N LEU A 157 0.52 -7.74 22.48
CA LEU A 157 1.38 -6.79 23.20
C LEU A 157 0.74 -6.26 24.50
N LYS A 158 -0.58 -6.26 24.59
CA LYS A 158 -1.33 -5.78 25.76
C LYS A 158 -1.47 -6.82 26.86
N GLU A 159 -1.79 -8.04 26.46
CA GLU A 159 -2.15 -9.12 27.39
C GLU A 159 -0.90 -9.80 27.97
N LYS A 160 -1.07 -10.36 29.17
CA LYS A 160 0.00 -11.04 29.90
C LYS A 160 -0.27 -12.54 29.98
N SER A 161 0.62 -13.35 29.40
CA SER A 161 0.58 -14.82 29.49
C SER A 161 -0.74 -15.43 29.03
N VAL A 162 -1.20 -15.08 27.82
CA VAL A 162 -2.45 -15.56 27.21
C VAL A 162 -2.18 -16.46 26.01
N THR A 163 -3.13 -17.37 25.73
CA THR A 163 -3.05 -18.28 24.59
C THR A 163 -3.96 -17.87 23.44
N THR A 164 -4.96 -17.04 23.69
CA THR A 164 -5.95 -16.57 22.71
C THR A 164 -5.87 -15.06 22.54
N LEU A 165 -6.16 -14.57 21.33
CA LEU A 165 -5.91 -13.20 20.92
C LEU A 165 -7.13 -12.54 20.25
N GLY A 166 -8.33 -12.85 20.72
CA GLY A 166 -9.59 -12.34 20.21
C GLY A 166 -10.17 -13.19 19.09
N ASN A 167 -10.99 -12.60 18.24
CA ASN A 167 -11.65 -13.28 17.14
C ASN A 167 -11.39 -12.53 15.83
N PHE A 168 -10.87 -13.22 14.82
CA PHE A 168 -10.56 -12.63 13.50
C PHE A 168 -11.78 -11.98 12.85
N TRP A 169 -12.90 -12.68 12.83
CA TRP A 169 -14.11 -12.23 12.17
C TRP A 169 -14.72 -10.99 12.83
N ASN A 170 -14.64 -10.91 14.16
CA ASN A 170 -15.07 -9.73 14.90
C ASN A 170 -14.22 -8.50 14.53
N PHE A 171 -12.90 -8.66 14.48
CA PHE A 171 -12.00 -7.57 14.06
C PHE A 171 -12.24 -7.19 12.61
N PHE A 172 -12.41 -8.18 11.74
CA PHE A 172 -12.64 -7.98 10.31
C PHE A 172 -13.96 -7.22 10.04
N VAL A 173 -15.09 -7.71 10.55
CA VAL A 173 -16.40 -7.08 10.34
C VAL A 173 -16.42 -5.67 10.91
N LYS A 174 -15.91 -5.47 12.13
CA LYS A 174 -15.84 -4.13 12.73
C LYS A 174 -14.95 -3.16 11.95
N SER A 175 -13.88 -3.64 11.33
CA SER A 175 -13.05 -2.79 10.47
C SER A 175 -13.84 -2.22 9.31
N ILE A 176 -14.66 -3.03 8.67
CA ILE A 176 -15.52 -2.60 7.56
C ILE A 176 -16.64 -1.70 8.06
N THR A 177 -17.45 -2.18 9.00
CA THR A 177 -18.71 -1.53 9.37
C THR A 177 -18.52 -0.24 10.16
N ARG A 178 -17.45 -0.16 10.98
CA ARG A 178 -17.28 0.93 11.94
C ARG A 178 -16.50 2.13 11.40
N PHE A 179 -15.56 1.93 10.46
CA PHE A 179 -14.77 3.05 9.95
C PHE A 179 -14.46 2.99 8.45
N LEU A 180 -14.19 1.85 7.82
CA LEU A 180 -13.91 1.82 6.39
C LEU A 180 -15.14 2.21 5.57
N LEU A 181 -16.29 1.58 5.79
CA LEU A 181 -17.52 1.86 5.05
C LEU A 181 -18.08 3.25 5.33
N PRO A 182 -18.24 3.71 6.58
CA PRO A 182 -18.67 5.09 6.84
C PRO A 182 -17.72 6.14 6.24
N GLY A 183 -16.42 5.92 6.34
CA GLY A 183 -15.42 6.80 5.73
C GLY A 183 -15.52 6.82 4.20
N ALA A 184 -15.68 5.65 3.56
CA ALA A 184 -15.82 5.55 2.12
C ALA A 184 -17.11 6.22 1.61
N ILE A 185 -18.20 6.12 2.34
CA ILE A 185 -19.45 6.83 2.00
C ILE A 185 -19.22 8.34 2.06
N LEU A 186 -18.59 8.83 3.13
CA LEU A 186 -18.32 10.28 3.28
C LEU A 186 -17.42 10.80 2.15
N VAL A 187 -16.29 10.13 1.90
CA VAL A 187 -15.35 10.51 0.83
C VAL A 187 -16.02 10.39 -0.55
N GLY A 188 -16.75 9.31 -0.82
CA GLY A 188 -17.46 9.10 -2.09
C GLY A 188 -18.49 10.19 -2.39
N ILE A 189 -19.23 10.64 -1.37
CA ILE A 189 -20.17 11.77 -1.49
C ILE A 189 -19.40 13.05 -1.85
N ILE A 190 -18.31 13.36 -1.16
CA ILE A 190 -17.51 14.57 -1.44
C ILE A 190 -16.96 14.52 -2.88
N LEU A 191 -16.42 13.37 -3.32
CA LEU A 191 -15.91 13.20 -4.68
C LEU A 191 -17.01 13.37 -5.74
N ALA A 192 -18.17 12.73 -5.55
CA ALA A 192 -19.30 12.83 -6.47
C ALA A 192 -19.82 14.27 -6.61
N PHE A 193 -19.93 15.02 -5.51
CA PHE A 193 -20.32 16.43 -5.56
C PHE A 193 -19.28 17.33 -6.23
N ASN A 194 -18.02 16.89 -6.33
CA ASN A 194 -16.94 17.62 -6.98
C ASN A 194 -16.65 17.18 -8.41
N GLY A 195 -17.51 16.35 -9.00
CA GLY A 195 -17.46 16.01 -10.42
C GLY A 195 -16.90 14.62 -10.75
N THR A 196 -16.53 13.81 -9.74
CA THR A 196 -16.20 12.40 -9.98
C THR A 196 -17.47 11.64 -10.39
N PRO A 197 -17.48 10.89 -11.52
CA PRO A 197 -18.68 10.26 -12.03
C PRO A 197 -19.30 9.23 -11.06
N ALA A 198 -20.63 9.19 -11.05
CA ALA A 198 -21.43 8.20 -10.33
C ALA A 198 -22.62 7.74 -11.18
N SER A 199 -22.38 7.36 -12.43
CA SER A 199 -23.38 7.03 -13.43
C SER A 199 -23.25 5.58 -13.90
N TYR A 200 -24.36 4.94 -14.22
CA TYR A 200 -24.40 3.62 -14.87
C TYR A 200 -24.60 3.70 -16.39
N ALA A 201 -24.57 4.90 -16.96
CA ALA A 201 -24.69 5.10 -18.40
C ALA A 201 -23.47 4.50 -19.14
N PRO A 202 -23.66 4.07 -20.40
CA PRO A 202 -22.54 3.66 -21.27
C PRO A 202 -21.60 4.83 -21.56
N LYS A 203 -20.48 4.54 -22.23
CA LYS A 203 -19.53 5.55 -22.72
C LYS A 203 -20.20 6.59 -23.57
N ASP A 204 -19.83 7.87 -23.38
CA ASP A 204 -20.26 8.94 -24.25
C ASP A 204 -19.37 9.02 -25.48
N THR A 205 -19.99 9.22 -26.64
CA THR A 205 -19.28 9.52 -27.87
C THR A 205 -19.06 11.03 -27.97
N VAL A 206 -17.80 11.44 -27.96
CA VAL A 206 -17.41 12.84 -28.01
C VAL A 206 -16.60 13.10 -29.29
N ILE A 207 -16.89 14.21 -29.98
CA ILE A 207 -16.11 14.66 -31.11
C ILE A 207 -15.00 15.58 -30.60
N THR A 208 -13.74 15.24 -30.89
CA THR A 208 -12.58 16.03 -30.51
C THR A 208 -12.50 17.34 -31.30
N MET A 209 -11.69 18.30 -30.86
CA MET A 209 -11.46 19.55 -31.58
C MET A 209 -10.84 19.34 -32.97
N GLN A 210 -10.16 18.19 -33.18
CA GLN A 210 -9.60 17.79 -34.48
C GLN A 210 -10.65 17.13 -35.40
N GLY A 211 -11.87 16.88 -34.91
CA GLY A 211 -12.95 16.22 -35.65
C GLY A 211 -12.99 14.70 -35.51
N ASP A 212 -12.06 14.10 -34.76
CA ASP A 212 -12.04 12.67 -34.48
C ASP A 212 -13.08 12.29 -33.42
N THR A 213 -13.62 11.09 -33.53
CA THR A 213 -14.59 10.55 -32.57
C THR A 213 -13.86 9.73 -31.51
N THR A 214 -14.06 10.06 -30.24
CA THR A 214 -13.54 9.30 -29.11
C THR A 214 -14.67 8.89 -28.15
N GLN A 215 -14.45 7.81 -27.41
CA GLN A 215 -15.39 7.35 -26.39
C GLN A 215 -14.86 7.64 -24.99
N VAL A 216 -15.68 8.27 -24.16
CA VAL A 216 -15.33 8.68 -22.81
C VAL A 216 -16.17 7.89 -21.81
N SER A 217 -15.53 7.03 -21.03
CA SER A 217 -16.18 6.29 -19.94
C SER A 217 -16.40 7.18 -18.74
N ARG A 218 -17.58 7.07 -18.12
CA ARG A 218 -17.88 7.71 -16.83
C ARG A 218 -17.97 6.71 -15.71
N GLY A 219 -18.93 5.83 -15.74
CA GLY A 219 -19.17 4.77 -14.76
C GLY A 219 -19.50 5.25 -13.34
N PRO A 220 -19.82 4.35 -12.42
CA PRO A 220 -20.04 4.64 -10.99
C PRO A 220 -18.72 4.68 -10.20
N ALA A 221 -17.79 5.54 -10.61
CA ALA A 221 -16.41 5.56 -10.16
C ALA A 221 -16.22 6.08 -8.72
N ALA A 222 -17.02 7.07 -8.30
CA ALA A 222 -16.82 7.75 -7.01
C ALA A 222 -16.79 6.82 -5.79
N ALA A 223 -17.60 5.76 -5.77
CA ALA A 223 -17.65 4.81 -4.66
C ALA A 223 -16.37 3.98 -4.55
N MET A 224 -15.82 3.51 -5.69
CA MET A 224 -14.59 2.74 -5.73
C MET A 224 -13.38 3.61 -5.38
N ILE A 225 -13.30 4.84 -5.91
CA ILE A 225 -12.20 5.77 -5.65
C ILE A 225 -12.10 6.11 -4.16
N ALA A 226 -13.23 6.26 -3.49
CA ALA A 226 -13.26 6.54 -2.06
C ALA A 226 -12.58 5.45 -1.21
N ILE A 227 -12.94 4.19 -1.42
CA ILE A 227 -12.32 3.07 -0.67
C ILE A 227 -10.91 2.77 -1.16
N LYS A 228 -10.61 2.95 -2.44
CA LYS A 228 -9.27 2.84 -2.99
C LYS A 228 -8.25 3.63 -2.17
N HIS A 229 -8.58 4.86 -1.82
CA HIS A 229 -7.69 5.72 -1.01
C HIS A 229 -7.76 5.39 0.48
N LEU A 230 -8.95 5.25 1.07
CA LEU A 230 -9.09 4.91 2.50
C LEU A 230 -8.50 3.55 2.87
N GLY A 231 -8.63 2.58 1.99
CA GLY A 231 -8.06 1.23 2.17
C GLY A 231 -6.58 1.14 1.83
N THR A 232 -5.95 2.24 1.34
CA THR A 232 -4.58 2.22 0.78
C THR A 232 -4.41 1.14 -0.28
N ASN A 233 -5.33 1.06 -1.24
CA ASN A 233 -5.39 0.00 -2.24
C ASN A 233 -4.71 0.37 -3.58
N GLY A 234 -5.01 1.57 -4.11
CA GLY A 234 -4.33 2.17 -5.25
C GLY A 234 -4.89 1.93 -6.64
N GLY A 235 -5.56 0.82 -6.91
CA GLY A 235 -6.13 0.54 -8.23
C GLY A 235 -7.16 1.59 -8.67
N GLY A 236 -7.01 2.09 -9.89
CA GLY A 236 -7.86 3.13 -10.45
C GLY A 236 -9.07 2.59 -11.19
N TRP A 237 -10.13 3.41 -11.26
CA TRP A 237 -11.23 3.20 -12.19
C TRP A 237 -10.76 3.42 -13.62
N PHE A 238 -9.96 4.48 -13.83
CA PHE A 238 -9.39 4.86 -15.11
C PHE A 238 -7.93 4.42 -15.21
N GLY A 239 -7.45 4.13 -16.44
CA GLY A 239 -6.08 3.69 -16.68
C GLY A 239 -5.02 4.72 -16.24
N ALA A 240 -5.32 6.02 -16.40
CA ALA A 240 -4.46 7.09 -15.91
C ALA A 240 -4.53 7.30 -14.38
N ASN A 241 -5.32 6.49 -13.68
CA ASN A 241 -5.51 6.57 -12.24
C ASN A 241 -5.97 7.98 -11.80
N SER A 242 -5.50 8.52 -10.66
CA SER A 242 -5.92 9.84 -10.16
C SER A 242 -5.39 11.03 -10.99
N ALA A 243 -4.53 10.79 -11.99
CA ALA A 243 -4.23 11.79 -13.01
C ALA A 243 -5.42 12.04 -13.94
N HIS A 244 -6.34 11.08 -14.07
CA HIS A 244 -7.53 11.25 -14.92
C HIS A 244 -8.47 12.34 -14.37
N PRO A 245 -8.94 13.28 -15.23
CA PRO A 245 -9.81 14.39 -14.80
C PRO A 245 -11.12 13.95 -14.11
N PHE A 246 -11.65 12.78 -14.45
CA PHE A 246 -12.85 12.25 -13.81
C PHE A 246 -12.57 11.51 -12.51
N GLU A 247 -11.35 11.11 -12.23
CA GLU A 247 -11.00 10.50 -10.94
C GLU A 247 -10.71 11.57 -9.91
N CYS A 248 -9.86 12.54 -10.25
CA CYS A 248 -9.49 13.65 -9.40
C CYS A 248 -9.71 15.00 -10.14
N PRO A 249 -10.95 15.54 -10.21
CA PRO A 249 -11.29 16.68 -11.06
C PRO A 249 -10.60 17.99 -10.70
N ASN A 250 -10.34 18.25 -9.42
CA ASN A 250 -9.85 19.54 -8.94
C ASN A 250 -8.96 19.40 -7.70
N TYR A 251 -8.40 20.51 -7.22
CA TYR A 251 -7.48 20.53 -6.08
C TYR A 251 -8.13 20.12 -4.75
N LEU A 252 -9.44 20.33 -4.59
CA LEU A 252 -10.16 19.86 -3.40
C LEU A 252 -10.25 18.34 -3.39
N THR A 253 -10.58 17.70 -4.52
CA THR A 253 -10.56 16.23 -4.63
C THR A 253 -9.16 15.68 -4.43
N TYR A 254 -8.12 16.35 -4.95
CA TYR A 254 -6.72 16.03 -4.66
C TYR A 254 -6.45 15.99 -3.15
N MET A 255 -6.83 17.04 -2.41
CA MET A 255 -6.64 17.09 -0.94
C MET A 255 -7.41 15.97 -0.23
N VAL A 256 -8.65 15.72 -0.62
CA VAL A 256 -9.51 14.68 -0.03
C VAL A 256 -8.93 13.29 -0.24
N GLU A 257 -8.45 12.99 -1.44
CA GLU A 257 -7.82 11.70 -1.76
C GLU A 257 -6.50 11.52 -0.99
N MET A 258 -5.67 12.56 -0.91
CA MET A 258 -4.42 12.55 -0.13
C MET A 258 -4.68 12.34 1.36
N ILE A 259 -5.67 13.02 1.94
CA ILE A 259 -6.10 12.80 3.33
C ILE A 259 -6.58 11.36 3.52
N ALA A 260 -7.41 10.86 2.62
CA ALA A 260 -7.95 9.50 2.70
C ALA A 260 -6.85 8.42 2.68
N GLN A 261 -5.80 8.59 1.89
CA GLN A 261 -4.67 7.66 1.84
C GLN A 261 -3.91 7.56 3.16
N LEU A 262 -3.77 8.66 3.89
CA LEU A 262 -2.85 8.73 5.01
C LEU A 262 -3.55 8.70 6.38
N VAL A 263 -4.84 9.06 6.44
CA VAL A 263 -5.57 9.21 7.71
C VAL A 263 -5.68 7.89 8.49
N ILE A 264 -5.98 6.78 7.81
CA ILE A 264 -6.11 5.47 8.48
C ILE A 264 -4.75 4.92 8.91
N PRO A 265 -3.70 4.87 8.07
CA PRO A 265 -2.35 4.48 8.51
C PRO A 265 -1.88 5.22 9.77
N ILE A 266 -1.99 6.54 9.80
CA ILE A 266 -1.62 7.33 10.99
C ILE A 266 -2.54 7.04 12.18
N ALA A 267 -3.86 6.97 11.96
CA ALA A 267 -4.83 6.66 13.01
C ALA A 267 -4.56 5.29 13.66
N LEU A 268 -4.14 4.30 12.89
CA LEU A 268 -3.75 2.99 13.42
C LEU A 268 -2.53 3.09 14.34
N ILE A 269 -1.53 3.91 14.02
CA ILE A 269 -0.38 4.12 14.92
C ILE A 269 -0.82 4.77 16.22
N PHE A 270 -1.66 5.80 16.18
CA PHE A 270 -2.20 6.40 17.40
C PHE A 270 -3.12 5.45 18.16
N SER A 271 -3.89 4.60 17.44
CA SER A 271 -4.74 3.60 18.06
C SER A 271 -3.94 2.60 18.90
N LEU A 272 -2.74 2.21 18.45
CA LEU A 272 -1.81 1.40 19.24
C LEU A 272 -1.52 2.04 20.60
N GLY A 273 -1.17 3.34 20.60
CA GLY A 273 -0.87 4.09 21.83
C GLY A 273 -2.05 4.18 22.79
N PHE A 274 -3.26 4.40 22.27
CA PHE A 274 -4.48 4.43 23.06
C PHE A 274 -4.87 3.05 23.57
N TYR A 275 -4.78 2.02 22.74
CA TYR A 275 -5.13 0.64 23.09
C TYR A 275 -4.20 0.04 24.15
N LEU A 276 -2.89 0.28 24.02
CA LEU A 276 -1.87 -0.16 24.98
C LEU A 276 -1.75 0.75 26.21
N LYS A 277 -2.42 1.92 26.21
CA LYS A 277 -2.21 2.99 27.22
C LYS A 277 -0.77 3.48 27.28
N LYS A 278 0.00 3.39 26.19
CA LYS A 278 1.40 3.82 26.02
C LYS A 278 1.52 4.87 24.91
N LYS A 279 0.95 6.06 25.12
CA LYS A 279 0.90 7.12 24.10
C LYS A 279 2.28 7.55 23.60
N LYS A 280 3.28 7.69 24.50
CA LYS A 280 4.64 8.08 24.12
C LYS A 280 5.26 7.12 23.10
N PHE A 281 5.05 5.82 23.26
CA PHE A 281 5.49 4.80 22.30
C PHE A 281 4.94 5.04 20.90
N ALA A 282 3.64 5.31 20.79
CA ALA A 282 3.00 5.62 19.50
C ALA A 282 3.54 6.92 18.88
N TYR A 283 3.76 7.97 19.69
CA TYR A 283 4.36 9.22 19.21
C TYR A 283 5.79 9.03 18.68
N ILE A 284 6.58 8.15 19.29
CA ILE A 284 7.95 7.85 18.81
C ILE A 284 7.89 7.13 17.46
N ILE A 285 7.04 6.09 17.34
CA ILE A 285 6.84 5.39 16.05
C ILE A 285 6.38 6.37 14.98
N PHE A 286 5.36 7.18 15.28
CA PHE A 286 4.87 8.22 14.37
C PHE A 286 5.99 9.19 13.96
N GLY A 287 6.81 9.64 14.91
CA GLY A 287 7.93 10.53 14.63
C GLY A 287 9.00 9.90 13.71
N VAL A 288 9.33 8.64 13.91
CA VAL A 288 10.25 7.90 13.04
C VAL A 288 9.69 7.75 11.63
N MET A 289 8.42 7.37 11.51
CA MET A 289 7.77 7.20 10.20
C MET A 289 7.65 8.53 9.45
N THR A 290 7.27 9.62 10.15
CA THR A 290 7.22 10.97 9.56
C THR A 290 8.59 11.43 9.11
N PHE A 291 9.62 11.23 9.95
CA PHE A 291 10.99 11.59 9.59
C PHE A 291 11.46 10.81 8.36
N GLY A 292 11.19 9.50 8.31
CA GLY A 292 11.50 8.68 7.14
C GLY A 292 10.80 9.16 5.87
N MET A 293 9.51 9.51 5.96
CA MET A 293 8.77 10.09 4.83
C MET A 293 9.40 11.43 4.37
N LEU A 294 9.79 12.31 5.29
CA LEU A 294 10.41 13.59 4.95
C LEU A 294 11.79 13.42 4.31
N MET A 295 12.58 12.42 4.73
CA MET A 295 13.86 12.08 4.09
C MET A 295 13.68 11.70 2.61
N LEU A 296 12.55 11.14 2.22
CA LEU A 296 12.24 10.78 0.84
C LEU A 296 11.57 11.94 0.08
N LEU A 297 10.67 12.66 0.74
CA LEU A 297 9.90 13.75 0.13
C LEU A 297 10.76 14.95 -0.30
N ILE A 298 11.71 15.35 0.55
CA ILE A 298 12.52 16.54 0.29
C ILE A 298 13.36 16.40 -1.01
N PRO A 299 14.14 15.31 -1.20
CA PRO A 299 14.86 15.09 -2.45
C PRO A 299 13.94 14.97 -3.67
N THR A 300 12.78 14.32 -3.51
CA THR A 300 11.78 14.19 -4.58
C THR A 300 11.29 15.55 -5.07
N ILE A 301 10.82 16.41 -4.15
CA ILE A 301 10.38 17.77 -4.54
C ILE A 301 11.53 18.58 -5.16
N GLN A 302 12.73 18.47 -4.61
CA GLN A 302 13.89 19.19 -5.16
C GLN A 302 14.22 18.73 -6.58
N ALA A 303 14.24 17.43 -6.84
CA ALA A 303 14.52 16.87 -8.15
C ALA A 303 13.48 17.33 -9.19
N GLU A 304 12.20 17.22 -8.86
CA GLU A 304 11.12 17.60 -9.78
C GLU A 304 11.07 19.10 -10.07
N VAL A 305 11.33 19.95 -9.07
CA VAL A 305 11.32 21.41 -9.24
C VAL A 305 12.54 21.89 -10.05
N HIS A 306 13.71 21.26 -9.91
CA HIS A 306 14.91 21.63 -10.68
C HIS A 306 14.82 21.16 -12.14
N GLY A 307 14.07 20.09 -12.42
CA GLY A 307 13.93 19.52 -13.76
C GLY A 307 15.21 18.85 -14.28
N ASN A 308 15.23 18.60 -15.60
CA ASN A 308 16.29 17.84 -16.26
C ASN A 308 17.47 18.72 -16.66
N SER A 309 18.65 18.49 -16.08
CA SER A 309 19.88 19.25 -16.38
C SER A 309 20.40 19.05 -17.81
N ALA A 310 20.17 17.87 -18.41
CA ALA A 310 20.57 17.61 -19.79
C ALA A 310 19.77 18.49 -20.79
N ILE A 311 18.49 18.73 -20.52
CA ILE A 311 17.65 19.63 -21.31
C ILE A 311 18.09 21.11 -21.12
N ALA A 312 18.48 21.48 -19.89
CA ALA A 312 19.06 22.79 -19.62
C ALA A 312 20.34 23.06 -20.44
N ALA A 313 21.19 22.02 -20.58
CA ALA A 313 22.41 22.12 -21.41
C ALA A 313 22.12 22.33 -22.89
N MET A 314 20.93 21.99 -23.38
CA MET A 314 20.47 22.27 -24.75
C MET A 314 19.93 23.71 -24.91
N GLY A 315 19.99 24.56 -23.87
CA GLY A 315 19.46 25.91 -23.89
C GLY A 315 17.95 26.03 -23.67
N ILE A 316 17.29 24.96 -23.31
CA ILE A 316 15.84 24.92 -22.99
C ILE A 316 15.67 25.12 -21.47
N ASN A 317 14.72 25.98 -21.08
CA ASN A 317 14.46 26.21 -19.67
C ASN A 317 13.95 24.92 -19.00
N PRO A 318 14.69 24.31 -18.06
CA PRO A 318 14.30 23.02 -17.43
C PRO A 318 12.99 23.11 -16.63
N ALA A 319 12.63 24.28 -16.12
CA ALA A 319 11.37 24.49 -15.42
C ALA A 319 10.13 24.24 -16.31
N ASN A 320 10.24 24.49 -17.62
CA ASN A 320 9.14 24.21 -18.56
C ASN A 320 9.01 22.72 -18.88
N THR A 321 10.07 21.94 -18.73
CA THR A 321 10.09 20.49 -19.02
C THR A 321 9.74 19.66 -17.80
N ALA A 322 9.82 20.22 -16.60
CA ALA A 322 9.47 19.54 -15.36
C ALA A 322 7.96 19.20 -15.23
N MET A 323 7.13 19.71 -16.13
CA MET A 323 5.69 19.38 -16.21
C MET A 323 5.39 18.12 -17.03
N GLU A 324 6.37 17.51 -17.69
CA GLU A 324 6.15 16.25 -18.40
C GLU A 324 5.55 15.20 -17.46
N GLY A 325 4.52 14.51 -17.93
CA GLY A 325 3.81 13.49 -17.15
C GLY A 325 3.05 14.00 -15.93
N LYS A 326 2.93 15.32 -15.74
CA LYS A 326 2.25 15.94 -14.60
C LYS A 326 1.03 16.77 -15.05
N GLU A 327 0.03 16.79 -14.18
CA GLU A 327 -1.20 17.52 -14.44
C GLU A 327 -1.09 19.00 -14.07
N VAL A 328 -1.44 19.90 -15.00
CA VAL A 328 -1.44 21.36 -14.78
C VAL A 328 -2.34 21.74 -13.59
N ARG A 329 -3.40 20.96 -13.33
CA ARG A 329 -4.34 21.18 -12.21
C ARG A 329 -3.67 21.15 -10.85
N PHE A 330 -2.55 20.43 -10.70
CA PHE A 330 -1.90 20.18 -9.41
C PHE A 330 -0.54 20.84 -9.31
N GLY A 331 0.21 20.90 -10.42
CA GLY A 331 1.56 21.43 -10.45
C GLY A 331 2.63 20.44 -9.96
N ILE A 332 3.89 20.88 -9.97
CA ILE A 332 5.05 20.03 -9.73
C ILE A 332 5.18 19.57 -8.26
N PRO A 333 5.18 20.47 -7.24
CA PRO A 333 5.35 20.07 -5.85
C PRO A 333 4.22 19.18 -5.34
N ALA A 334 2.97 19.41 -5.75
CA ALA A 334 1.84 18.61 -5.35
C ALA A 334 1.90 17.19 -5.94
N THR A 335 2.31 17.06 -7.22
CA THR A 335 2.52 15.75 -7.87
C THR A 335 3.67 14.99 -7.21
N ALA A 336 4.79 15.65 -6.89
CA ALA A 336 5.92 15.07 -6.18
C ALA A 336 5.54 14.59 -4.77
N TYR A 337 4.71 15.34 -4.06
CA TYR A 337 4.17 14.93 -2.76
C TYR A 337 3.27 13.69 -2.88
N TRP A 338 2.40 13.64 -3.91
CA TRP A 338 1.57 12.46 -4.17
C TRP A 338 2.42 11.21 -4.39
N SER A 339 3.44 11.29 -5.25
CA SER A 339 4.29 10.14 -5.58
C SER A 339 5.00 9.59 -4.35
N THR A 340 5.54 10.47 -3.49
CA THR A 340 6.15 10.07 -2.23
C THR A 340 5.11 9.47 -1.27
N GLN A 341 3.94 10.10 -1.11
CA GLN A 341 2.92 9.61 -0.20
C GLN A 341 2.38 8.24 -0.62
N THR A 342 2.08 8.06 -1.91
CA THR A 342 1.55 6.79 -2.42
C THR A 342 2.54 5.64 -2.26
N THR A 343 3.85 5.90 -2.36
CA THR A 343 4.89 4.88 -2.21
C THR A 343 5.20 4.58 -0.74
N VAL A 344 5.25 5.56 0.15
CA VAL A 344 5.43 5.30 1.60
C VAL A 344 4.22 4.66 2.27
N THR A 345 3.01 4.90 1.76
CA THR A 345 1.76 4.27 2.25
C THR A 345 1.43 2.96 1.55
N SER A 346 2.23 2.54 0.58
CA SER A 346 1.94 1.38 -0.27
C SER A 346 0.52 1.42 -0.84
N THR A 347 0.07 2.60 -1.31
CA THR A 347 -1.26 2.77 -1.89
C THR A 347 -1.27 2.45 -3.37
N GLY A 348 -0.31 2.99 -4.15
CA GLY A 348 -0.19 2.74 -5.58
C GLY A 348 -1.03 3.65 -6.48
N SER A 349 -1.81 4.59 -5.94
CA SER A 349 -2.51 5.57 -6.76
C SER A 349 -1.52 6.56 -7.38
N ALA A 350 -1.71 6.90 -8.66
CA ALA A 350 -0.84 7.79 -9.41
C ALA A 350 -1.58 9.08 -9.79
N CYS A 351 -0.93 10.23 -9.57
CA CYS A 351 -1.42 11.56 -9.95
C CYS A 351 -0.61 12.16 -11.12
N GLY A 352 0.30 11.37 -11.66
CA GLY A 352 1.15 11.71 -12.81
C GLY A 352 1.83 10.45 -13.33
N ALA A 353 2.48 10.54 -14.47
CA ALA A 353 3.22 9.44 -15.09
C ALA A 353 4.56 9.22 -14.37
N HIS A 354 4.66 8.17 -13.55
CA HIS A 354 5.89 7.88 -12.80
C HIS A 354 7.11 7.65 -13.70
N ASP A 355 6.89 7.18 -14.93
CA ASP A 355 7.94 6.97 -15.92
C ASP A 355 8.60 8.28 -16.41
N SER A 356 7.87 9.40 -16.32
CA SER A 356 8.35 10.73 -16.73
C SER A 356 8.97 11.52 -15.56
N TYR A 357 9.07 10.94 -14.37
CA TYR A 357 9.69 11.61 -13.24
C TYR A 357 11.21 11.59 -13.33
N MET A 358 11.84 12.51 -12.62
CA MET A 358 13.31 12.57 -12.54
C MET A 358 13.87 11.27 -11.93
N PRO A 359 15.02 10.76 -12.39
CA PRO A 359 15.60 9.52 -11.86
C PRO A 359 15.83 9.54 -10.35
N MET A 360 16.10 10.70 -9.75
CA MET A 360 16.18 10.84 -8.30
C MET A 360 14.83 10.56 -7.64
N THR A 361 13.72 11.01 -8.20
CA THR A 361 12.36 10.74 -7.74
C THR A 361 12.06 9.24 -7.79
N THR A 362 12.34 8.59 -8.93
CA THR A 362 12.21 7.12 -9.08
C THR A 362 13.04 6.39 -8.03
N GLY A 363 14.26 6.86 -7.74
CA GLY A 363 15.10 6.32 -6.66
C GLY A 363 14.46 6.46 -5.28
N MET A 364 13.83 7.60 -4.96
CA MET A 364 13.14 7.81 -3.69
C MET A 364 11.86 6.96 -3.58
N GLU A 365 11.09 6.82 -4.65
CA GLU A 365 9.92 5.93 -4.72
C GLU A 365 10.30 4.47 -4.48
N LEU A 366 11.34 3.99 -5.15
CA LEU A 366 11.90 2.66 -4.94
C LEU A 366 12.34 2.47 -3.48
N MET A 367 13.09 3.43 -2.92
CA MET A 367 13.51 3.37 -1.51
C MET A 367 12.31 3.34 -0.56
N ALA A 368 11.26 4.11 -0.82
CA ALA A 368 10.02 4.10 -0.03
C ALA A 368 9.40 2.71 0.03
N MET A 369 9.25 2.08 -1.13
CA MET A 369 8.67 0.75 -1.27
C MET A 369 9.60 -0.36 -0.77
N MET A 370 10.91 -0.24 -0.94
CA MET A 370 11.92 -1.19 -0.44
C MET A 370 12.00 -1.20 1.09
N VAL A 371 11.85 -0.05 1.73
CA VAL A 371 11.75 0.08 3.21
C VAL A 371 10.39 -0.41 3.71
N ASN A 372 9.32 -0.06 3.04
CA ASN A 372 7.92 -0.49 3.26
C ASN A 372 7.42 -0.50 4.72
N CYS A 373 7.91 0.44 5.53
CA CYS A 373 7.50 0.56 6.93
C CYS A 373 7.31 2.01 7.41
N PHE A 374 7.49 3.00 6.55
CA PHE A 374 7.12 4.38 6.83
C PHE A 374 5.64 4.57 6.47
N TYR A 375 4.77 4.47 7.47
CA TYR A 375 3.32 4.33 7.37
C TYR A 375 2.86 2.99 6.79
N GLY A 376 3.28 2.60 5.57
CA GLY A 376 2.86 1.38 4.87
C GLY A 376 1.34 1.31 4.68
N GLY A 377 0.81 0.27 4.09
CA GLY A 377 -0.64 0.09 3.93
C GLY A 377 -1.39 -0.08 5.24
N CYS A 378 -2.72 0.03 5.19
CA CYS A 378 -3.61 -0.16 6.33
C CYS A 378 -3.28 -1.43 7.12
N GLY A 379 -2.70 -1.29 8.30
CA GLY A 379 -2.30 -2.39 9.20
C GLY A 379 -0.93 -3.00 8.89
N VAL A 380 -0.57 -3.24 7.64
CA VAL A 380 0.70 -3.92 7.27
C VAL A 380 1.92 -3.05 7.56
N GLY A 381 1.82 -1.73 7.37
CA GLY A 381 2.94 -0.83 7.66
C GLY A 381 3.43 -0.93 9.10
N PHE A 382 2.52 -0.99 10.08
CA PHE A 382 2.90 -1.25 11.46
C PHE A 382 3.45 -2.68 11.65
N MET A 383 2.92 -3.68 10.95
CA MET A 383 3.43 -5.06 11.04
C MET A 383 4.88 -5.17 10.54
N ASN A 384 5.20 -4.50 9.44
CA ASN A 384 6.58 -4.42 8.93
C ASN A 384 7.49 -3.66 9.91
N TYR A 385 7.04 -2.52 10.43
CA TYR A 385 7.78 -1.79 11.45
C TYR A 385 8.01 -2.64 12.71
N TYR A 386 7.04 -3.45 13.12
CA TYR A 386 7.14 -4.36 14.26
C TYR A 386 8.24 -5.42 14.07
N ILE A 387 8.44 -5.93 12.85
CA ILE A 387 9.57 -6.82 12.55
C ILE A 387 10.91 -6.11 12.82
N PHE A 388 11.05 -4.88 12.36
CA PHE A 388 12.27 -4.09 12.64
C PHE A 388 12.45 -3.77 14.12
N ILE A 389 11.35 -3.55 14.87
CA ILE A 389 11.43 -3.43 16.33
C ILE A 389 12.01 -4.71 16.95
N ILE A 390 11.51 -5.88 16.58
CA ILE A 390 12.00 -7.17 17.12
C ILE A 390 13.48 -7.35 16.83
N ILE A 391 13.92 -7.06 15.60
CA ILE A 391 15.34 -7.13 15.21
C ILE A 391 16.18 -6.14 16.02
N ALA A 392 15.74 -4.88 16.12
CA ALA A 392 16.44 -3.84 16.85
C ALA A 392 16.60 -4.16 18.35
N VAL A 393 15.52 -4.62 18.98
CA VAL A 393 15.54 -5.03 20.40
C VAL A 393 16.47 -6.21 20.62
N PHE A 394 16.46 -7.19 19.71
CA PHE A 394 17.31 -8.37 19.81
C PHE A 394 18.80 -8.00 19.69
N ILE A 395 19.17 -7.21 18.68
CA ILE A 395 20.56 -6.76 18.48
C ILE A 395 21.03 -5.92 19.67
N SER A 396 20.21 -4.94 20.09
CA SER A 396 20.54 -4.08 21.24
C SER A 396 20.72 -4.88 22.53
N GLY A 397 19.85 -5.85 22.79
CA GLY A 397 19.96 -6.71 23.97
C GLY A 397 21.26 -7.51 23.99
N LEU A 398 21.63 -8.12 22.86
CA LEU A 398 22.88 -8.89 22.74
C LEU A 398 24.12 -8.00 22.87
N MET A 399 24.13 -6.81 22.29
CA MET A 399 25.25 -5.88 22.38
C MET A 399 25.54 -5.44 23.84
N VAL A 400 24.50 -5.33 24.67
CA VAL A 400 24.63 -4.95 26.10
C VAL A 400 24.85 -6.17 27.00
N GLY A 401 24.83 -7.39 26.41
CA GLY A 401 24.99 -8.63 27.19
C GLY A 401 23.78 -8.98 28.06
N ARG A 402 22.56 -8.56 27.64
CA ARG A 402 21.31 -8.79 28.37
C ARG A 402 20.33 -9.59 27.54
N THR A 403 19.38 -10.24 28.20
CA THR A 403 18.26 -10.93 27.52
C THR A 403 17.39 -9.88 26.82
N PRO A 404 17.21 -9.98 25.49
CA PRO A 404 16.32 -9.07 24.75
C PRO A 404 14.87 -9.19 25.23
N GLU A 405 14.26 -8.05 25.56
CA GLU A 405 12.88 -7.97 26.05
C GLU A 405 12.12 -6.85 25.34
N PHE A 406 10.89 -7.13 24.95
CA PHE A 406 9.99 -6.15 24.36
C PHE A 406 8.61 -6.21 25.02
N MET A 407 8.15 -5.10 25.59
CA MET A 407 6.87 -4.97 26.30
C MET A 407 6.64 -6.03 27.39
N GLY A 408 7.70 -6.44 28.09
CA GLY A 408 7.64 -7.43 29.16
C GLY A 408 7.64 -8.89 28.68
N HIS A 409 7.95 -9.11 27.41
CA HIS A 409 8.09 -10.45 26.84
C HIS A 409 9.52 -10.65 26.31
N LYS A 410 10.08 -11.83 26.58
CA LYS A 410 11.39 -12.25 26.05
C LYS A 410 11.34 -12.42 24.54
N VAL A 411 12.32 -11.84 23.85
CA VAL A 411 12.59 -12.08 22.43
C VAL A 411 13.73 -13.10 22.34
N GLU A 412 13.41 -14.29 21.85
CA GLU A 412 14.34 -15.43 21.77
C GLU A 412 14.68 -15.75 20.30
N ALA A 413 15.55 -16.72 20.08
CA ALA A 413 15.99 -17.14 18.74
C ALA A 413 14.83 -17.53 17.80
N ARG A 414 13.71 -18.02 18.33
CA ARG A 414 12.55 -18.40 17.53
C ARG A 414 11.85 -17.19 16.90
N GLU A 415 11.60 -16.15 17.69
CA GLU A 415 11.00 -14.90 17.20
C GLU A 415 11.95 -14.20 16.24
N MET A 416 13.25 -14.19 16.56
CA MET A 416 14.26 -13.61 15.69
C MET A 416 14.36 -14.33 14.35
N LYS A 417 14.30 -15.67 14.33
CA LYS A 417 14.29 -16.44 13.08
C LYS A 417 13.12 -16.06 12.18
N ILE A 418 11.90 -15.93 12.76
CA ILE A 418 10.71 -15.51 12.00
C ILE A 418 10.88 -14.08 11.48
N ALA A 419 11.37 -13.16 12.32
CA ALA A 419 11.60 -11.77 11.93
C ALA A 419 12.64 -11.66 10.81
N SER A 420 13.74 -12.41 10.88
CA SER A 420 14.78 -12.43 9.85
C SER A 420 14.26 -12.99 8.52
N ILE A 421 13.49 -14.07 8.54
CA ILE A 421 12.88 -14.63 7.31
C ILE A 421 11.93 -13.60 6.68
N ALA A 422 11.07 -12.97 7.49
CA ALA A 422 10.13 -11.96 7.00
C ALA A 422 10.84 -10.73 6.43
N ALA A 423 11.92 -10.25 7.07
CA ALA A 423 12.70 -9.12 6.59
C ALA A 423 13.50 -9.44 5.31
N LEU A 424 14.04 -10.66 5.18
CA LEU A 424 14.84 -11.06 4.02
C LEU A 424 13.98 -11.48 2.81
N LEU A 425 12.73 -11.86 3.02
CA LEU A 425 11.85 -12.24 1.93
C LEU A 425 11.61 -11.09 0.94
N HIS A 426 11.44 -9.89 1.44
CA HIS A 426 11.18 -8.69 0.62
C HIS A 426 12.31 -8.44 -0.40
N PRO A 427 13.58 -8.25 0.00
CA PRO A 427 14.68 -8.13 -0.96
C PRO A 427 14.87 -9.39 -1.82
N PHE A 428 14.66 -10.58 -1.29
CA PHE A 428 14.76 -11.81 -2.07
C PHE A 428 13.79 -11.81 -3.25
N LEU A 429 12.52 -11.48 -3.03
CA LEU A 429 11.52 -11.42 -4.10
C LEU A 429 11.88 -10.35 -5.13
N ILE A 430 12.19 -9.15 -4.71
CA ILE A 430 12.51 -8.04 -5.61
C ILE A 430 13.72 -8.38 -6.49
N LEU A 431 14.83 -8.74 -5.87
CA LEU A 431 16.10 -8.91 -6.59
C LEU A 431 16.11 -10.17 -7.47
N SER A 432 15.52 -11.29 -6.97
CA SER A 432 15.50 -12.54 -7.74
C SER A 432 14.61 -12.43 -8.98
N PHE A 433 13.43 -11.83 -8.87
CA PHE A 433 12.54 -11.69 -10.01
C PHE A 433 13.01 -10.60 -11.00
N THR A 434 13.62 -9.52 -10.52
CA THR A 434 14.30 -8.54 -11.40
C THR A 434 15.45 -9.22 -12.17
N ALA A 435 16.29 -9.99 -11.48
CA ALA A 435 17.37 -10.74 -12.13
C ALA A 435 16.84 -11.76 -13.15
N LEU A 436 15.74 -12.45 -12.83
CA LEU A 436 15.07 -13.38 -13.76
C LEU A 436 14.60 -12.64 -15.01
N SER A 437 14.00 -11.45 -14.89
CA SER A 437 13.56 -10.66 -16.04
C SER A 437 14.73 -10.19 -16.90
N CYS A 438 15.81 -9.71 -16.27
CA CYS A 438 17.04 -9.37 -17.01
C CYS A 438 17.61 -10.60 -17.75
N PHE A 439 17.63 -11.76 -17.10
CA PHE A 439 18.10 -13.01 -17.72
C PHE A 439 17.26 -13.40 -18.93
N VAL A 440 15.93 -13.32 -18.82
CA VAL A 440 15.02 -13.63 -19.94
C VAL A 440 15.16 -12.62 -21.07
N LEU A 441 15.26 -11.34 -20.76
CA LEU A 441 15.44 -10.26 -21.74
C LEU A 441 16.72 -10.47 -22.58
N VAL A 442 17.83 -10.81 -21.92
CA VAL A 442 19.14 -10.95 -22.59
C VAL A 442 19.27 -12.26 -23.37
N ASN A 443 18.83 -13.38 -22.78
CA ASN A 443 19.08 -14.70 -23.37
C ASN A 443 17.95 -15.19 -24.28
N PHE A 444 16.74 -14.65 -24.15
CA PHE A 444 15.56 -15.10 -24.88
C PHE A 444 14.73 -13.94 -25.45
N PRO A 445 15.34 -12.99 -26.19
CA PRO A 445 14.69 -11.72 -26.58
C PRO A 445 13.47 -11.90 -27.50
N ASP A 446 13.35 -13.02 -28.20
CA ASP A 446 12.33 -13.28 -29.22
C ASP A 446 11.25 -14.31 -28.81
N ILE A 447 11.23 -14.75 -27.54
CA ILE A 447 10.23 -15.71 -27.05
C ILE A 447 8.82 -15.13 -27.16
N LYS A 448 7.96 -15.79 -27.95
CA LYS A 448 6.62 -15.30 -28.29
C LYS A 448 5.65 -15.32 -27.10
N TRP A 449 5.67 -16.35 -26.27
CA TRP A 449 4.74 -16.45 -25.13
C TRP A 449 4.98 -15.37 -24.06
N ALA A 450 6.17 -14.82 -23.97
CA ALA A 450 6.51 -13.69 -23.12
C ALA A 450 6.44 -12.34 -23.87
N PHE A 451 5.72 -12.28 -24.99
CA PHE A 451 5.57 -11.08 -25.80
C PHE A 451 6.91 -10.49 -26.29
N GLN A 452 7.82 -11.33 -26.77
CA GLN A 452 9.13 -10.90 -27.28
C GLN A 452 9.82 -9.93 -26.31
N PRO A 453 10.61 -10.41 -25.34
CA PRO A 453 11.21 -9.62 -24.26
C PRO A 453 11.90 -8.32 -24.70
N LYS A 454 12.46 -8.30 -25.90
CA LYS A 454 13.04 -7.08 -26.51
C LYS A 454 12.07 -5.90 -26.63
N ASN A 455 10.75 -6.14 -26.56
CA ASN A 455 9.71 -5.13 -26.63
C ASN A 455 9.13 -4.74 -25.25
N TRP A 456 9.69 -5.25 -24.16
CA TRP A 456 9.17 -4.99 -22.82
C TRP A 456 9.39 -3.55 -22.37
N LEU A 457 10.57 -3.00 -22.70
CA LEU A 457 11.04 -1.72 -22.16
C LEU A 457 10.69 -0.56 -23.08
N GLY A 458 10.11 0.49 -22.50
CA GLY A 458 9.91 1.76 -23.19
C GLY A 458 11.21 2.52 -23.39
N ASN A 459 12.13 2.42 -22.43
CA ASN A 459 13.43 3.06 -22.45
C ASN A 459 14.54 2.05 -22.17
N PRO A 460 15.56 1.92 -23.04
CA PRO A 460 16.69 1.01 -22.79
C PRO A 460 17.67 1.59 -21.76
N GLY A 461 18.60 0.75 -21.30
CA GLY A 461 19.67 1.17 -20.38
C GLY A 461 19.27 1.24 -18.92
N TYR A 462 19.76 2.24 -18.20
CA TYR A 462 19.52 2.39 -16.75
C TYR A 462 18.04 2.58 -16.41
N HIS A 463 17.32 3.31 -17.26
CA HIS A 463 15.88 3.52 -17.10
C HIS A 463 15.10 2.21 -17.26
N GLY A 464 15.37 1.45 -18.32
CA GLY A 464 14.71 0.15 -18.53
C GLY A 464 15.01 -0.88 -17.43
N PHE A 465 16.21 -0.84 -16.84
CA PHE A 465 16.47 -1.62 -15.63
C PHE A 465 15.59 -1.14 -14.46
N SER A 466 15.42 0.17 -14.32
CA SER A 466 14.53 0.76 -13.31
C SER A 466 13.07 0.38 -13.53
N GLU A 467 12.59 0.29 -14.79
CA GLU A 467 11.23 -0.19 -15.12
C GLU A 467 10.98 -1.61 -14.56
N MET A 468 11.89 -2.55 -14.81
CA MET A 468 11.78 -3.92 -14.31
C MET A 468 11.93 -4.01 -12.79
N LEU A 469 12.87 -3.27 -12.20
CA LEU A 469 13.09 -3.22 -10.76
C LEU A 469 11.88 -2.63 -10.04
N TYR A 470 11.29 -1.57 -10.59
CA TYR A 470 10.12 -0.89 -10.04
C TYR A 470 8.92 -1.84 -10.00
N GLN A 471 8.67 -2.58 -11.08
CA GLN A 471 7.53 -3.49 -11.15
C GLN A 471 7.54 -4.52 -10.02
N TYR A 472 8.67 -5.22 -9.81
CA TYR A 472 8.74 -6.19 -8.71
C TYR A 472 8.83 -5.55 -7.33
N THR A 473 9.41 -4.35 -7.22
CA THR A 473 9.43 -3.59 -5.97
C THR A 473 8.02 -3.18 -5.57
N SER A 474 7.22 -2.69 -6.51
CA SER A 474 5.82 -2.34 -6.32
C SER A 474 4.98 -3.54 -5.93
N CYS A 475 5.13 -4.68 -6.63
CA CYS A 475 4.46 -5.93 -6.27
C CYS A 475 4.86 -6.42 -4.87
N ALA A 476 6.15 -6.41 -4.55
CA ALA A 476 6.65 -6.89 -3.26
C ALA A 476 6.25 -5.98 -2.10
N ALA A 477 6.14 -4.67 -2.32
CA ALA A 477 5.63 -3.72 -1.35
C ALA A 477 4.10 -3.76 -1.22
N ASN A 478 3.39 -4.46 -2.10
CA ASN A 478 1.95 -4.38 -2.31
C ASN A 478 1.48 -2.93 -2.57
N ASN A 479 2.21 -2.21 -3.40
CA ASN A 479 1.93 -0.81 -3.75
C ASN A 479 0.96 -0.71 -4.94
N GLY A 480 1.36 -1.18 -6.13
CA GLY A 480 0.51 -1.20 -7.33
C GLY A 480 0.85 -0.17 -8.40
N SER A 481 1.65 0.88 -8.10
CA SER A 481 2.15 1.79 -9.12
C SER A 481 3.18 1.09 -10.02
N ALA A 482 3.31 1.55 -11.25
CA ALA A 482 4.26 1.05 -12.24
C ALA A 482 4.89 2.20 -13.03
N LEU A 483 6.06 1.97 -13.62
CA LEU A 483 6.59 2.84 -14.64
C LEU A 483 5.90 2.48 -15.97
N GLY A 484 5.36 3.47 -16.65
CA GLY A 484 4.51 3.30 -17.83
C GLY A 484 5.23 2.82 -19.08
N GLY A 485 6.56 2.84 -19.11
CA GLY A 485 7.38 2.32 -20.19
C GLY A 485 7.37 0.78 -20.29
N LEU A 486 7.11 0.08 -19.19
CA LEU A 486 7.10 -1.38 -19.18
C LEU A 486 5.81 -1.95 -19.80
N THR A 487 5.94 -2.82 -20.81
CA THR A 487 4.83 -3.58 -21.39
C THR A 487 4.53 -4.81 -20.52
N GLY A 488 3.73 -4.62 -19.46
CA GLY A 488 3.48 -5.63 -18.41
C GLY A 488 2.41 -6.67 -18.75
N ASN A 489 1.49 -6.40 -19.71
CA ASN A 489 0.40 -7.33 -20.01
C ASN A 489 0.83 -8.50 -20.90
N ASN A 490 1.46 -9.48 -20.31
CA ASN A 490 1.79 -10.76 -20.95
C ASN A 490 1.93 -11.86 -19.89
N ILE A 491 1.96 -13.12 -20.36
CA ILE A 491 1.97 -14.30 -19.46
C ILE A 491 3.15 -14.27 -18.47
N PHE A 492 4.35 -13.86 -18.92
CA PHE A 492 5.53 -13.81 -18.04
C PHE A 492 5.30 -12.86 -16.87
N TRP A 493 4.96 -11.60 -17.17
CA TRP A 493 4.75 -10.58 -16.13
C TRP A 493 3.55 -10.90 -15.27
N ASN A 494 2.40 -11.26 -15.84
CA ASN A 494 1.19 -11.58 -15.09
C ASN A 494 1.40 -12.72 -14.10
N VAL A 495 2.10 -13.80 -14.48
CA VAL A 495 2.36 -14.94 -13.59
C VAL A 495 3.41 -14.61 -12.54
N THR A 496 4.54 -14.00 -12.92
CA THR A 496 5.62 -13.68 -11.97
C THR A 496 5.21 -12.64 -10.96
N GLN A 497 4.50 -11.60 -11.36
CA GLN A 497 3.89 -10.62 -10.45
C GLN A 497 2.94 -11.29 -9.47
N GLY A 498 2.02 -12.14 -9.93
CA GLY A 498 1.08 -12.86 -9.08
C GLY A 498 1.78 -13.71 -8.01
N VAL A 499 2.88 -14.38 -8.35
CA VAL A 499 3.69 -15.14 -7.38
C VAL A 499 4.32 -14.22 -6.34
N VAL A 500 4.97 -13.13 -6.77
CA VAL A 500 5.56 -12.13 -5.86
C VAL A 500 4.51 -11.57 -4.91
N LEU A 501 3.35 -11.18 -5.43
CA LEU A 501 2.23 -10.61 -4.66
C LEU A 501 1.73 -11.55 -3.55
N LEU A 502 1.58 -12.85 -3.83
CA LEU A 502 1.14 -13.83 -2.84
C LEU A 502 2.10 -13.92 -1.67
N PHE A 503 3.38 -14.12 -1.95
CA PHE A 503 4.38 -14.29 -0.88
C PHE A 503 4.62 -13.00 -0.11
N SER A 504 4.66 -11.85 -0.80
CA SER A 504 4.91 -10.55 -0.19
C SER A 504 3.76 -10.04 0.70
N ARG A 505 2.53 -10.56 0.52
CA ARG A 505 1.41 -10.21 1.40
C ARG A 505 1.31 -11.10 2.61
N PHE A 506 1.25 -12.42 2.38
CA PHE A 506 0.88 -13.33 3.46
C PHE A 506 2.02 -13.58 4.45
N VAL A 507 3.27 -13.64 4.02
CA VAL A 507 4.39 -13.86 4.93
C VAL A 507 4.64 -12.68 5.87
N PRO A 508 4.63 -11.40 5.42
CA PRO A 508 4.72 -10.25 6.31
C PRO A 508 3.52 -10.05 7.25
N ILE A 509 2.39 -10.71 7.01
CA ILE A 509 1.27 -10.74 7.96
C ILE A 509 1.43 -11.90 8.95
N ILE A 510 1.72 -13.10 8.45
CA ILE A 510 1.84 -14.32 9.27
C ILE A 510 3.01 -14.21 10.25
N GLY A 511 4.15 -13.67 9.80
CA GLY A 511 5.35 -13.51 10.63
C GLY A 511 5.11 -12.72 11.91
N PRO A 512 4.71 -11.43 11.83
CA PRO A 512 4.40 -10.61 12.99
C PRO A 512 3.31 -11.18 13.90
N VAL A 513 2.25 -11.74 13.32
CA VAL A 513 1.17 -12.38 14.08
C VAL A 513 1.66 -13.62 14.82
N ALA A 514 2.51 -14.44 14.20
CA ALA A 514 3.13 -15.58 14.85
C ALA A 514 4.06 -15.15 16.00
N ILE A 515 4.90 -14.12 15.77
CA ILE A 515 5.77 -13.54 16.81
C ILE A 515 4.92 -13.06 18.00
N ALA A 516 3.90 -12.25 17.76
CA ALA A 516 3.02 -11.75 18.80
C ALA A 516 2.31 -12.90 19.57
N GLY A 517 1.83 -13.90 18.84
CA GLY A 517 1.17 -15.07 19.43
C GLY A 517 2.09 -15.98 20.24
N ILE A 518 3.37 -16.09 19.84
CA ILE A 518 4.38 -16.84 20.60
C ILE A 518 4.79 -16.06 21.86
N MET A 519 5.04 -14.75 21.70
CA MET A 519 5.42 -13.87 22.82
C MET A 519 4.30 -13.77 23.87
N ALA A 520 3.03 -13.62 23.46
CA ALA A 520 1.91 -13.52 24.37
C ALA A 520 1.73 -14.73 25.30
N LYS A 521 2.20 -15.91 24.90
CA LYS A 521 2.19 -17.13 25.74
C LYS A 521 3.29 -17.17 26.80
N LYS A 522 4.36 -16.37 26.62
CA LYS A 522 5.50 -16.36 27.52
C LYS A 522 5.15 -15.71 28.84
N LYS A 523 5.88 -16.10 29.88
CA LYS A 523 5.76 -15.50 31.21
C LYS A 523 6.13 -14.02 31.12
N PHE A 524 5.29 -13.16 31.67
CA PHE A 524 5.53 -11.72 31.74
C PHE A 524 6.71 -11.41 32.68
N ILE A 525 7.63 -10.57 32.22
CA ILE A 525 8.78 -10.11 32.98
C ILE A 525 8.58 -8.63 33.27
N PRO A 526 8.65 -8.21 34.55
CA PRO A 526 8.61 -6.78 34.92
C PRO A 526 9.82 -6.02 34.34
N GLU A 527 9.63 -4.77 33.99
CA GLU A 527 10.72 -3.89 33.53
C GLU A 527 11.84 -3.80 34.57
N SER A 528 13.07 -4.00 34.14
CA SER A 528 14.31 -3.89 34.97
C SER A 528 15.12 -2.66 34.53
N PRO A 529 16.09 -2.20 35.32
CA PRO A 529 16.96 -1.05 34.97
C PRO A 529 17.70 -1.21 33.63
N GLY A 530 17.76 -2.41 33.11
CA GLY A 530 18.38 -2.72 31.83
C GLY A 530 17.44 -2.97 30.67
N THR A 531 16.13 -2.93 30.88
CA THR A 531 15.14 -3.07 29.80
C THR A 531 15.19 -1.86 28.90
N LEU A 532 15.23 -2.06 27.57
CA LEU A 532 15.19 -0.97 26.60
C LEU A 532 13.83 -0.26 26.71
N LYS A 533 13.84 0.99 27.17
CA LYS A 533 12.63 1.79 27.30
C LYS A 533 12.10 2.16 25.92
N THR A 534 10.89 1.73 25.60
CA THR A 534 10.24 1.95 24.31
C THR A 534 9.65 3.34 24.13
N ASP A 535 9.64 4.15 25.18
CA ASP A 535 9.10 5.51 25.23
C ASP A 535 10.19 6.60 25.19
N THR A 536 11.36 6.29 24.61
CA THR A 536 12.53 7.18 24.52
C THR A 536 12.91 7.49 23.07
N GLY A 537 13.50 8.68 22.85
CA GLY A 537 14.06 9.04 21.54
C GLY A 537 15.16 8.08 21.07
N THR A 538 15.95 7.54 22.01
CA THR A 538 16.97 6.53 21.71
C THR A 538 16.38 5.29 21.04
N PHE A 539 15.22 4.83 21.51
CA PHE A 539 14.50 3.72 20.88
C PHE A 539 14.12 4.05 19.43
N GLY A 540 13.60 5.27 19.18
CA GLY A 540 13.26 5.73 17.84
C GLY A 540 14.48 5.79 16.92
N ILE A 541 15.58 6.39 17.36
CA ILE A 541 16.82 6.48 16.56
C ILE A 541 17.37 5.09 16.26
N MET A 542 17.38 4.19 17.25
CA MET A 542 17.88 2.83 17.08
C MET A 542 17.04 2.05 16.06
N THR A 543 15.71 2.11 16.13
CA THR A 543 14.85 1.44 15.15
C THR A 543 15.02 2.02 13.76
N LEU A 544 15.13 3.34 13.62
CA LEU A 544 15.43 4.01 12.36
C LEU A 544 16.79 3.56 11.77
N ALA A 545 17.81 3.52 12.59
CA ALA A 545 19.14 3.08 12.16
C ALA A 545 19.12 1.63 11.64
N VAL A 546 18.43 0.72 12.33
CA VAL A 546 18.29 -0.67 11.90
C VAL A 546 17.54 -0.75 10.57
N ILE A 547 16.46 0.01 10.37
CA ILE A 547 15.72 0.08 9.11
C ILE A 547 16.64 0.54 7.97
N ILE A 548 17.36 1.66 8.16
CA ILE A 548 18.23 2.23 7.12
C ILE A 548 19.39 1.26 6.79
N ILE A 549 20.02 0.67 7.79
CA ILE A 549 21.15 -0.26 7.57
C ILE A 549 20.70 -1.50 6.80
N ILE A 550 19.58 -2.11 7.19
CA ILE A 550 19.07 -3.31 6.52
C ILE A 550 18.65 -2.96 5.07
N ALA A 551 17.95 -1.84 4.86
CA ALA A 551 17.56 -1.40 3.53
C ALA A 551 18.77 -1.09 2.64
N ALA A 552 19.77 -0.37 3.16
CA ALA A 552 20.98 -0.05 2.42
C ALA A 552 21.76 -1.32 2.02
N LEU A 553 21.97 -2.24 2.95
CA LEU A 553 22.68 -3.50 2.67
C LEU A 553 21.94 -4.37 1.64
N ALA A 554 20.61 -4.36 1.67
CA ALA A 554 19.81 -5.19 0.77
C ALA A 554 19.67 -4.59 -0.64
N PHE A 555 19.48 -3.27 -0.77
CA PHE A 555 18.97 -2.67 -2.00
C PHE A 555 19.92 -1.67 -2.67
N PHE A 556 20.94 -1.16 -1.97
CA PHE A 556 21.83 -0.14 -2.54
C PHE A 556 22.45 -0.55 -3.88
N PRO A 557 22.93 -1.79 -4.10
CA PRO A 557 23.49 -2.18 -5.40
C PRO A 557 22.48 -2.04 -6.55
N ALA A 558 21.21 -2.45 -6.35
CA ALA A 558 20.17 -2.36 -7.36
C ALA A 558 19.79 -0.89 -7.66
N LEU A 559 19.67 -0.06 -6.64
CA LEU A 559 19.42 1.37 -6.81
C LEU A 559 20.58 2.08 -7.53
N ALA A 560 21.82 1.66 -7.26
CA ALA A 560 23.01 2.20 -7.92
C ALA A 560 23.08 1.83 -9.41
N MET A 561 22.57 0.67 -9.81
CA MET A 561 22.55 0.20 -11.21
C MET A 561 21.40 0.82 -12.05
N GLY A 562 20.34 1.27 -11.43
CA GLY A 562 19.17 1.87 -12.07
C GLY A 562 19.12 3.38 -11.89
N PRO A 563 18.24 3.90 -11.02
CA PRO A 563 17.92 5.32 -10.97
C PRO A 563 19.11 6.22 -10.60
N PHE A 564 20.03 5.76 -9.76
CA PHE A 564 21.20 6.59 -9.42
C PHE A 564 22.22 6.65 -10.57
N ALA A 565 22.46 5.51 -11.28
CA ALA A 565 23.31 5.55 -12.47
C ALA A 565 22.73 6.47 -13.54
N GLU A 566 21.43 6.42 -13.76
CA GLU A 566 20.72 7.31 -14.68
C GLU A 566 20.88 8.78 -14.25
N TYR A 567 20.63 9.09 -12.99
CA TYR A 567 20.80 10.46 -12.45
C TYR A 567 22.21 11.02 -12.65
N PHE A 568 23.24 10.21 -12.43
CA PHE A 568 24.63 10.65 -12.60
C PHE A 568 25.04 10.72 -14.07
N SER A 569 24.44 9.94 -14.97
CA SER A 569 24.70 10.02 -16.41
C SER A 569 24.11 11.27 -17.07
N MET A 570 23.16 11.95 -16.42
CA MET A 570 22.56 13.20 -16.87
C MET A 570 23.34 14.45 -16.45
N LYS A 571 24.38 14.32 -15.67
CA LYS A 571 25.26 15.39 -15.21
C LYS A 571 26.52 15.46 -16.07
#